data_f34027cd39a265c2ecca867fbf0e7202
#
_entry.id   f34027cd39a265c2ecca867fbf0e7202
#
_cell.length_a   1.000
_cell.length_b   1.000
_cell.length_c   1.000
_cell.angle_alpha   90.00
_cell.angle_beta   90.00
_cell.angle_gamma   90.00
#
_symmetry.space_group_name_H-M   'P 1'
#
loop_
_entity.id
_entity.type
_entity.pdbx_description
1 polymer ?
#
loop_
_entity_poly.entity_id
_entity_poly.type
_entity_poly.pdbx_seq_one_letter_code
_entity_poly.pdbx_strand_id
1 'polypeptide(L)'
;GLVGSEMCIRDSVFRDGALQKLLKRISAAQGLIILTDSDAAGFKIRHFVTGLVGAENVLQAYVPAIPGKESRKAEPGKEGLLGVEGVNNDLILQGLETALASKTTCQQKTAQLRPITYTDLYEWGISGTANSADNRRVLLRRLGLPPRLSKKELLQILNTLYTYDALNAEIEKIGR
;
A
#
# COMPACT_ATOMS: atom_id res chain seq x y z
N GLY A 1 16.71 7.29 -2.61
CA GLY A 1 16.95 6.47 -1.48
C GLY A 1 15.78 5.72 -0.91
N LEU A 2 15.34 4.60 -1.53
CA LEU A 2 14.29 3.72 -1.01
C LEU A 2 14.86 2.43 -0.37
N VAL A 3 16.16 2.34 -0.20
CA VAL A 3 16.87 1.10 0.19
C VAL A 3 16.63 0.68 1.64
N GLY A 4 16.31 1.60 2.53
CA GLY A 4 16.03 1.29 3.95
C GLY A 4 14.60 0.86 4.24
N SER A 5 13.65 1.19 3.35
CA SER A 5 12.24 0.89 3.56
C SER A 5 11.83 -0.52 3.11
N GLU A 6 12.49 -1.09 2.12
CA GLU A 6 12.13 -2.40 1.57
C GLU A 6 12.43 -3.57 2.51
N MET A 7 13.57 -3.58 3.21
CA MET A 7 13.85 -4.62 4.21
C MET A 7 12.91 -4.56 5.40
N CYS A 8 12.45 -3.37 5.80
CA CYS A 8 11.46 -3.20 6.85
C CYS A 8 10.06 -3.69 6.43
N ILE A 9 9.66 -3.50 5.18
CA ILE A 9 8.36 -3.96 4.65
C ILE A 9 8.31 -5.49 4.61
N ARG A 10 9.39 -6.14 4.20
CA ARG A 10 9.46 -7.59 4.08
C ARG A 10 9.21 -8.31 5.42
N ASP A 11 9.80 -7.84 6.50
CA ASP A 11 9.59 -8.42 7.84
C ASP A 11 8.33 -7.89 8.52
N SER A 12 7.91 -6.65 8.24
CA SER A 12 6.75 -6.03 8.87
C SER A 12 5.45 -6.66 8.40
N VAL A 13 5.31 -7.09 7.14
CA VAL A 13 4.07 -7.68 6.65
C VAL A 13 3.68 -8.95 7.41
N PHE A 14 4.66 -9.71 7.90
CA PHE A 14 4.41 -10.94 8.67
C PHE A 14 4.11 -10.70 10.16
N ARG A 15 4.56 -9.57 10.71
CA ARG A 15 4.56 -9.32 12.17
C ARG A 15 3.72 -8.12 12.59
N ASP A 16 3.53 -7.14 11.71
CA ASP A 16 2.78 -5.93 12.01
C ASP A 16 1.27 -6.14 11.79
N GLY A 17 0.55 -6.39 12.88
CA GLY A 17 -0.90 -6.54 12.85
C GLY A 17 -1.65 -5.28 12.37
N ALA A 18 -1.08 -4.07 12.53
CA ALA A 18 -1.70 -2.86 12.03
C ALA A 18 -1.60 -2.79 10.50
N LEU A 19 -0.43 -3.15 9.94
CA LEU A 19 -0.24 -3.25 8.50
C LEU A 19 -1.15 -4.33 7.89
N GLN A 20 -1.29 -5.49 8.53
CA GLN A 20 -2.17 -6.56 8.07
C GLN A 20 -3.64 -6.13 8.03
N LYS A 21 -4.12 -5.43 9.07
CA LYS A 21 -5.47 -4.87 9.11
C LYS A 21 -5.68 -3.83 8.00
N LEU A 22 -4.67 -2.98 7.76
CA LEU A 22 -4.71 -1.98 6.69
C LEU A 22 -4.82 -2.66 5.32
N LEU A 23 -3.99 -3.67 5.05
CA LEU A 23 -4.02 -4.44 3.80
C LEU A 23 -5.39 -5.07 3.55
N LYS A 24 -6.01 -5.67 4.58
CA LYS A 24 -7.38 -6.21 4.48
C LYS A 24 -8.40 -5.14 4.11
N ARG A 25 -8.31 -3.94 4.69
CA ARG A 25 -9.25 -2.84 4.41
C ARG A 25 -9.07 -2.30 3.00
N ILE A 26 -7.82 -2.08 2.58
CA ILE A 26 -7.52 -1.60 1.21
C ILE A 26 -7.97 -2.62 0.19
N SER A 27 -7.68 -3.91 0.41
CA SER A 27 -8.06 -4.97 -0.52
C SER A 27 -9.57 -5.09 -0.70
N ALA A 28 -10.33 -4.94 0.39
CA ALA A 28 -11.79 -4.97 0.33
C ALA A 28 -12.38 -3.73 -0.38
N ALA A 29 -11.72 -2.57 -0.30
CA ALA A 29 -12.20 -1.32 -0.88
C ALA A 29 -11.88 -1.22 -2.39
N GLN A 30 -10.69 -1.60 -2.82
CA GLN A 30 -10.21 -1.38 -4.21
C GLN A 30 -9.44 -2.56 -4.81
N GLY A 31 -9.18 -3.60 -4.03
CA GLY A 31 -8.28 -4.67 -4.41
C GLY A 31 -6.80 -4.31 -4.18
N LEU A 32 -5.94 -5.28 -4.36
CA LEU A 32 -4.49 -5.13 -4.29
C LEU A 32 -3.82 -5.66 -5.55
N ILE A 33 -2.75 -5.00 -5.97
CA ILE A 33 -1.80 -5.58 -6.91
C ILE A 33 -0.55 -5.95 -6.13
N ILE A 34 -0.15 -7.21 -6.18
CA ILE A 34 1.08 -7.69 -5.56
C ILE A 34 2.17 -7.77 -6.63
N LEU A 35 3.21 -6.98 -6.45
CA LEU A 35 4.43 -6.99 -7.24
C LEU A 35 5.60 -7.29 -6.30
N THR A 36 6.31 -8.38 -6.53
CA THR A 36 7.50 -8.77 -5.76
C THR A 36 8.54 -9.37 -6.70
N ASP A 37 9.74 -9.53 -6.19
CA ASP A 37 10.77 -10.29 -6.88
C ASP A 37 10.29 -11.69 -7.25
N SER A 38 10.81 -12.22 -8.35
CA SER A 38 10.51 -13.57 -8.83
C SER A 38 11.42 -14.61 -8.15
N ASP A 39 11.60 -14.48 -6.83
CA ASP A 39 12.41 -15.36 -6.00
C ASP A 39 11.56 -16.03 -4.90
N ALA A 40 12.17 -16.98 -4.18
CA ALA A 40 11.48 -17.71 -3.11
C ALA A 40 10.94 -16.80 -1.99
N ALA A 41 11.60 -15.68 -1.71
CA ALA A 41 11.14 -14.73 -0.71
C ALA A 41 9.91 -13.94 -1.20
N GLY A 42 9.93 -13.48 -2.45
CA GLY A 42 8.81 -12.82 -3.09
C GLY A 42 7.58 -13.72 -3.17
N PHE A 43 7.73 -14.99 -3.52
CA PHE A 43 6.64 -15.97 -3.51
C PHE A 43 6.04 -16.19 -2.13
N LYS A 44 6.85 -16.23 -1.06
CA LYS A 44 6.35 -16.30 0.32
C LYS A 44 5.50 -15.09 0.69
N ILE A 45 5.93 -13.88 0.32
CA ILE A 45 5.17 -12.66 0.54
C ILE A 45 3.83 -12.71 -0.21
N ARG A 46 3.86 -13.09 -1.49
CA ARG A 46 2.64 -13.26 -2.31
C ARG A 46 1.64 -14.20 -1.66
N HIS A 47 2.10 -15.38 -1.31
CA HIS A 47 1.27 -16.40 -0.68
C HIS A 47 0.67 -15.91 0.64
N PHE A 48 1.47 -15.29 1.49
CA PHE A 48 1.02 -14.74 2.77
C PHE A 48 -0.02 -13.64 2.59
N VAL A 49 0.25 -12.64 1.74
CA VAL A 49 -0.68 -11.52 1.52
C VAL A 49 -1.98 -12.01 0.86
N THR A 50 -1.89 -12.90 -0.12
CA THR A 50 -3.07 -13.50 -0.75
C THR A 50 -3.94 -14.26 0.25
N GLY A 51 -3.33 -15.05 1.14
CA GLY A 51 -4.04 -15.74 2.22
C GLY A 51 -4.64 -14.78 3.26
N LEU A 52 -4.01 -13.63 3.46
CA LEU A 52 -4.46 -12.61 4.41
C LEU A 52 -5.72 -11.86 3.94
N VAL A 53 -5.80 -11.55 2.64
CA VAL A 53 -6.81 -10.62 2.08
C VAL A 53 -7.84 -11.30 1.18
N GLY A 54 -7.62 -12.58 0.83
CA GLY A 54 -8.44 -13.32 -0.13
C GLY A 54 -7.95 -13.19 -1.56
N ALA A 55 -7.92 -14.29 -2.30
CA ALA A 55 -7.42 -14.35 -3.68
C ALA A 55 -8.25 -13.51 -4.65
N GLU A 56 -9.54 -13.37 -4.38
CA GLU A 56 -10.50 -12.57 -5.15
C GLU A 56 -10.19 -11.07 -5.12
N ASN A 57 -9.48 -10.61 -4.08
CA ASN A 57 -9.11 -9.20 -3.88
C ASN A 57 -7.69 -8.88 -4.38
N VAL A 58 -7.00 -9.85 -4.97
CA VAL A 58 -5.58 -9.72 -5.33
C VAL A 58 -5.38 -9.93 -6.83
N LEU A 59 -4.59 -9.02 -7.42
CA LEU A 59 -3.96 -9.22 -8.72
C LEU A 59 -2.48 -9.52 -8.52
N GLN A 60 -2.01 -10.54 -9.22
CA GLN A 60 -0.59 -10.91 -9.22
C GLN A 60 0.08 -10.28 -10.44
N ALA A 61 0.93 -9.29 -10.22
CA ALA A 61 1.81 -8.77 -11.26
C ALA A 61 3.17 -9.48 -11.21
N TYR A 62 3.68 -9.84 -12.36
CA TYR A 62 4.97 -10.51 -12.50
C TYR A 62 5.88 -9.70 -13.41
N VAL A 63 7.14 -9.59 -13.00
CA VAL A 63 8.21 -9.10 -13.88
C VAL A 63 8.97 -10.31 -14.43
N PRO A 64 9.52 -10.22 -15.65
CA PRO A 64 10.35 -11.28 -16.20
C PRO A 64 11.52 -11.60 -15.27
N ALA A 65 11.82 -12.89 -15.10
CA ALA A 65 13.02 -13.33 -14.41
C ALA A 65 14.24 -13.07 -15.31
N ILE A 66 14.93 -11.97 -15.07
CA ILE A 66 16.11 -11.57 -15.84
C ILE A 66 17.35 -12.04 -15.09
N PRO A 67 18.19 -12.91 -15.68
CA PRO A 67 19.49 -13.25 -15.10
C PRO A 67 20.35 -11.99 -14.98
N GLY A 68 20.93 -11.76 -13.81
CA GLY A 68 21.78 -10.62 -13.62
C GLY A 68 22.15 -10.38 -12.17
N LYS A 69 23.03 -9.41 -11.98
CA LYS A 69 23.49 -8.95 -10.67
C LYS A 69 23.06 -7.49 -10.51
N GLU A 70 22.41 -7.19 -9.42
CA GLU A 70 22.11 -5.81 -9.06
C GLU A 70 23.43 -5.03 -8.84
N SER A 71 23.53 -3.84 -9.41
CA SER A 71 24.74 -3.02 -9.35
C SER A 71 25.20 -2.69 -7.92
N ARG A 72 24.31 -2.77 -6.96
CA ARG A 72 24.56 -2.51 -5.52
C ARG A 72 25.05 -3.72 -4.73
N LYS A 73 24.90 -4.94 -5.24
CA LYS A 73 25.29 -6.16 -4.54
C LYS A 73 26.70 -6.61 -4.96
N ALA A 74 27.53 -7.00 -4.00
CA ALA A 74 28.86 -7.55 -4.27
C ALA A 74 28.76 -8.90 -5.01
N GLU A 75 27.72 -9.72 -4.71
CA GLU A 75 27.45 -11.00 -5.33
C GLU A 75 26.02 -11.10 -5.86
N PRO A 76 25.75 -11.93 -6.88
CA PRO A 76 24.38 -12.23 -7.32
C PRO A 76 23.55 -12.77 -6.17
N GLY A 77 22.23 -12.51 -6.18
CA GLY A 77 21.32 -13.18 -5.26
C GLY A 77 21.38 -14.71 -5.40
N LYS A 78 20.86 -15.44 -4.42
CA LYS A 78 20.93 -16.94 -4.41
C LYS A 78 20.40 -17.59 -5.69
N GLU A 79 19.49 -16.95 -6.40
CA GLU A 79 18.89 -17.45 -7.64
C GLU A 79 19.48 -16.78 -8.90
N GLY A 80 20.45 -15.87 -8.76
CA GLY A 80 21.12 -15.18 -9.88
C GLY A 80 20.20 -14.30 -10.71
N LEU A 81 19.05 -13.89 -10.17
CA LEU A 81 18.04 -13.06 -10.83
C LEU A 81 18.13 -11.61 -10.35
N LEU A 82 17.80 -10.68 -11.25
CA LEU A 82 17.58 -9.28 -10.89
C LEU A 82 16.28 -9.16 -10.08
N GLY A 83 16.36 -8.45 -8.94
CA GLY A 83 15.17 -8.02 -8.23
C GLY A 83 14.40 -6.95 -9.02
N VAL A 84 13.16 -6.68 -8.61
CA VAL A 84 12.28 -5.65 -9.25
C VAL A 84 13.00 -4.31 -9.39
N GLU A 85 13.87 -3.95 -8.45
CA GLU A 85 14.68 -2.72 -8.51
C GLU A 85 15.68 -2.68 -9.69
N GLY A 86 16.15 -3.82 -10.16
CA GLY A 86 17.09 -3.93 -11.28
C GLY A 86 16.41 -4.09 -12.63
N VAL A 87 15.10 -4.20 -12.66
CA VAL A 87 14.31 -4.39 -13.89
C VAL A 87 13.94 -3.03 -14.48
N ASN A 88 13.94 -2.92 -15.82
CA ASN A 88 13.52 -1.72 -16.51
C ASN A 88 12.05 -1.37 -16.18
N ASN A 89 11.77 -0.07 -16.00
CA ASN A 89 10.44 0.45 -15.72
C ASN A 89 9.39 -0.01 -16.74
N ASP A 90 9.75 -0.11 -18.02
CA ASP A 90 8.82 -0.55 -19.07
C ASP A 90 8.33 -1.99 -18.85
N LEU A 91 9.21 -2.87 -18.37
CA LEU A 91 8.86 -4.25 -18.05
C LEU A 91 7.99 -4.35 -16.79
N ILE A 92 8.21 -3.46 -15.83
CA ILE A 92 7.36 -3.34 -14.64
C ILE A 92 5.96 -2.88 -15.05
N LEU A 93 5.88 -1.83 -15.88
CA LEU A 93 4.60 -1.32 -16.40
C LEU A 93 3.86 -2.40 -17.19
N GLN A 94 4.54 -3.11 -18.08
CA GLN A 94 3.97 -4.22 -18.85
C GLN A 94 3.42 -5.34 -17.94
N GLY A 95 4.14 -5.68 -16.86
CA GLY A 95 3.69 -6.65 -15.86
C GLY A 95 2.43 -6.19 -15.13
N LEU A 96 2.35 -4.90 -14.79
CA LEU A 96 1.17 -4.29 -14.17
C LEU A 96 -0.02 -4.24 -15.14
N GLU A 97 0.19 -3.82 -16.39
CA GLU A 97 -0.84 -3.78 -17.43
C GLU A 97 -1.41 -5.16 -17.71
N THR A 98 -0.54 -6.17 -17.80
CA THR A 98 -0.96 -7.58 -17.98
C THR A 98 -1.82 -8.06 -16.81
N ALA A 99 -1.44 -7.72 -15.58
CA ALA A 99 -2.21 -8.06 -14.39
C ALA A 99 -3.57 -7.35 -14.38
N LEU A 100 -3.64 -6.08 -14.79
CA LEU A 100 -4.88 -5.31 -14.89
C LEU A 100 -5.79 -5.83 -16.00
N ALA A 101 -5.24 -6.16 -17.18
CA ALA A 101 -5.99 -6.70 -18.30
C ALA A 101 -6.65 -8.04 -17.98
N SER A 102 -6.05 -8.84 -17.10
CA SER A 102 -6.63 -10.11 -16.63
C SER A 102 -7.89 -9.92 -15.77
N LYS A 103 -8.18 -8.70 -15.31
CA LYS A 103 -9.29 -8.34 -14.43
C LYS A 103 -10.40 -7.53 -15.11
N THR A 104 -10.61 -7.67 -16.41
CA THR A 104 -11.66 -6.92 -17.16
C THR A 104 -13.10 -7.19 -16.66
N THR A 105 -13.30 -7.85 -15.52
CA THR A 105 -14.63 -8.21 -14.99
C THR A 105 -14.89 -7.78 -13.55
N CYS A 106 -14.06 -6.98 -12.89
CA CYS A 106 -14.34 -6.60 -11.51
C CYS A 106 -14.40 -5.08 -11.29
N GLN A 107 -15.59 -4.55 -11.61
CA GLN A 107 -16.34 -3.51 -10.87
C GLN A 107 -15.73 -2.11 -10.77
N GLN A 108 -16.19 -1.31 -11.71
CA GLN A 108 -16.63 0.07 -11.46
C GLN A 108 -17.59 0.10 -10.26
N LYS A 109 -17.11 0.55 -9.12
CA LYS A 109 -17.90 1.12 -8.04
C LYS A 109 -17.10 2.19 -7.32
N THR A 110 -17.00 3.35 -7.93
CA THR A 110 -16.82 4.60 -7.21
C THR A 110 -17.63 5.68 -7.92
N ALA A 111 -18.88 5.82 -7.47
CA ALA A 111 -19.59 7.07 -7.66
C ALA A 111 -18.69 8.22 -7.23
N GLN A 112 -18.67 9.30 -8.00
CA GLN A 112 -17.89 10.53 -7.74
C GLN A 112 -18.30 11.11 -6.38
N LEU A 113 -17.66 10.67 -5.32
CA LEU A 113 -17.75 11.28 -4.01
C LEU A 113 -16.68 12.36 -3.91
N ARG A 114 -17.00 13.49 -3.27
CA ARG A 114 -16.06 14.59 -3.02
C ARG A 114 -14.75 14.02 -2.44
N PRO A 115 -13.59 14.24 -3.10
CA PRO A 115 -12.34 13.75 -2.56
C PRO A 115 -11.94 14.55 -1.32
N ILE A 116 -11.31 13.87 -0.37
CA ILE A 116 -10.65 14.49 0.77
C ILE A 116 -9.40 15.19 0.26
N THR A 117 -9.17 16.43 0.70
CA THR A 117 -8.06 17.28 0.28
C THR A 117 -7.11 17.63 1.45
N TYR A 118 -5.98 18.26 1.14
CA TYR A 118 -5.09 18.80 2.19
C TYR A 118 -5.75 19.94 2.98
N THR A 119 -6.65 20.68 2.36
CA THR A 119 -7.43 21.74 3.03
C THR A 119 -8.33 21.12 4.10
N ASP A 120 -9.01 20.03 3.80
CA ASP A 120 -9.84 19.32 4.77
C ASP A 120 -9.01 18.81 5.95
N LEU A 121 -7.81 18.25 5.68
CA LEU A 121 -6.89 17.84 6.77
C LEU A 121 -6.45 19.01 7.66
N TYR A 122 -6.33 20.21 7.10
CA TYR A 122 -6.01 21.41 7.85
C TYR A 122 -7.22 21.87 8.69
N GLU A 123 -8.40 21.94 8.11
CA GLU A 123 -9.66 22.32 8.79
C GLU A 123 -9.99 21.36 9.95
N TRP A 124 -9.72 20.09 9.79
CA TRP A 124 -9.88 19.09 10.83
C TRP A 124 -8.75 19.10 11.88
N GLY A 125 -7.77 19.99 11.75
CA GLY A 125 -6.63 20.07 12.67
C GLY A 125 -5.69 18.86 12.63
N ILE A 126 -5.70 18.09 11.56
CA ILE A 126 -4.86 16.90 11.36
C ILE A 126 -3.52 17.25 10.70
N SER A 127 -3.44 18.45 10.10
CA SER A 127 -2.23 18.96 9.44
C SER A 127 -2.10 20.45 9.60
N GLY A 128 -0.87 20.95 9.87
CA GLY A 128 -0.55 22.38 9.81
C GLY A 128 -0.96 23.21 11.04
N THR A 129 -1.56 22.62 12.05
CA THR A 129 -1.92 23.28 13.31
C THR A 129 -0.98 22.85 14.44
N ALA A 130 -0.94 23.62 15.55
CA ALA A 130 -0.06 23.35 16.68
C ALA A 130 -0.24 21.93 17.25
N ASN A 131 -1.48 21.43 17.34
CA ASN A 131 -1.81 20.12 17.89
C ASN A 131 -1.97 19.02 16.81
N SER A 132 -1.64 19.32 15.55
CA SER A 132 -1.92 18.43 14.43
C SER A 132 -1.21 17.05 14.52
N ALA A 133 -0.07 16.98 15.18
CA ALA A 133 0.66 15.74 15.38
C ALA A 133 -0.09 14.80 16.33
N ASP A 134 -0.63 15.32 17.42
CA ASP A 134 -1.38 14.55 18.41
C ASP A 134 -2.75 14.16 17.87
N ASN A 135 -3.47 15.08 17.27
CA ASN A 135 -4.75 14.83 16.63
C ASN A 135 -4.62 13.72 15.55
N ARG A 136 -3.56 13.81 14.73
CA ARG A 136 -3.27 12.78 13.73
C ARG A 136 -2.97 11.44 14.37
N ARG A 137 -2.21 11.39 15.46
CA ARG A 137 -1.91 10.15 16.18
C ARG A 137 -3.18 9.50 16.75
N VAL A 138 -4.08 10.31 17.32
CA VAL A 138 -5.38 9.84 17.82
C VAL A 138 -6.23 9.30 16.67
N LEU A 139 -6.34 10.04 15.58
CA LEU A 139 -7.08 9.60 14.38
C LEU A 139 -6.54 8.29 13.83
N LEU A 140 -5.23 8.20 13.59
CA LEU A 140 -4.60 6.98 13.06
C LEU A 140 -4.87 5.76 13.95
N ARG A 141 -4.75 5.92 15.27
CA ARG A 141 -5.05 4.85 16.22
C ARG A 141 -6.52 4.42 16.15
N ARG A 142 -7.43 5.37 16.12
CA ARG A 142 -8.87 5.11 16.06
C ARG A 142 -9.26 4.39 14.75
N LEU A 143 -8.69 4.82 13.63
CA LEU A 143 -8.92 4.22 12.33
C LEU A 143 -8.17 2.90 12.12
N GLY A 144 -7.31 2.49 13.07
CA GLY A 144 -6.48 1.29 12.95
C GLY A 144 -5.45 1.41 11.83
N LEU A 145 -4.94 2.62 11.59
CA LEU A 145 -3.91 2.91 10.58
C LEU A 145 -2.51 2.88 11.20
N PRO A 146 -1.47 2.62 10.39
CA PRO A 146 -0.08 2.69 10.86
C PRO A 146 0.26 4.05 11.46
N PRO A 147 1.03 4.11 12.57
CA PRO A 147 1.30 5.36 13.29
C PRO A 147 2.24 6.32 12.54
N ARG A 148 2.97 5.81 11.55
CA ARG A 148 3.94 6.57 10.75
C ARG A 148 3.53 6.56 9.28
N LEU A 149 2.74 7.56 8.90
CA LEU A 149 2.37 7.84 7.51
C LEU A 149 2.80 9.25 7.17
N SER A 150 3.38 9.45 6.00
CA SER A 150 3.56 10.80 5.44
C SER A 150 2.20 11.44 5.17
N LYS A 151 2.16 12.78 5.03
CA LYS A 151 0.91 13.50 4.71
C LYS A 151 0.29 13.02 3.40
N LYS A 152 1.12 12.70 2.42
CA LYS A 152 0.69 12.20 1.10
C LYS A 152 0.07 10.81 1.21
N GLU A 153 0.74 9.89 1.91
CA GLU A 153 0.23 8.52 2.13
C GLU A 153 -1.06 8.54 2.94
N LEU A 154 -1.13 9.37 3.99
CA LEU A 154 -2.33 9.53 4.78
C LEU A 154 -3.51 9.97 3.90
N LEU A 155 -3.34 11.02 3.10
CA LEU A 155 -4.40 11.52 2.22
C LEU A 155 -4.85 10.45 1.22
N GLN A 156 -3.91 9.72 0.64
CA GLN A 156 -4.21 8.64 -0.30
C GLN A 156 -5.01 7.50 0.36
N ILE A 157 -4.59 7.08 1.55
CA ILE A 157 -5.27 6.01 2.31
C ILE A 157 -6.68 6.46 2.73
N LEU A 158 -6.83 7.70 3.20
CA LEU A 158 -8.13 8.24 3.60
C LEU A 158 -9.10 8.27 2.41
N ASN A 159 -8.67 8.74 1.25
CA ASN A 159 -9.48 8.74 0.03
C ASN A 159 -9.81 7.32 -0.49
N THR A 160 -8.99 6.34 -0.15
CA THR A 160 -9.23 4.93 -0.52
C THR A 160 -10.27 4.28 0.38
N LEU A 161 -10.24 4.56 1.68
CA LEU A 161 -11.01 3.82 2.68
C LEU A 161 -12.28 4.53 3.14
N TYR A 162 -12.36 5.85 2.98
CA TYR A 162 -13.44 6.67 3.50
C TYR A 162 -14.00 7.63 2.45
N THR A 163 -15.30 7.88 2.54
CA THR A 163 -15.90 9.06 1.95
C THR A 163 -15.63 10.28 2.85
N TYR A 164 -15.74 11.48 2.29
CA TYR A 164 -15.61 12.72 3.06
C TYR A 164 -16.56 12.73 4.28
N ASP A 165 -17.85 12.42 4.08
CA ASP A 165 -18.87 12.45 5.14
C ASP A 165 -18.59 11.42 6.24
N ALA A 166 -18.19 10.21 5.86
CA ALA A 166 -17.85 9.16 6.82
C ALA A 166 -16.65 9.53 7.68
N LEU A 167 -15.62 10.13 7.07
CA LEU A 167 -14.43 10.57 7.80
C LEU A 167 -14.73 11.78 8.69
N ASN A 168 -15.50 12.75 8.19
CA ASN A 168 -15.90 13.92 8.98
C ASN A 168 -16.65 13.48 10.25
N ALA A 169 -17.59 12.55 10.14
CA ALA A 169 -18.32 12.01 11.28
C ALA A 169 -17.38 11.29 12.30
N GLU A 170 -16.31 10.66 11.85
CA GLU A 170 -15.32 10.05 12.75
C GLU A 170 -14.45 11.10 13.46
N ILE A 171 -14.10 12.19 12.78
CA ILE A 171 -13.30 13.29 13.33
C ILE A 171 -14.08 14.09 14.38
N GLU A 172 -15.37 14.36 14.14
CA GLU A 172 -16.25 15.03 15.12
C GLU A 172 -16.34 14.28 16.46
N LYS A 173 -16.20 12.96 16.43
CA LYS A 173 -16.15 12.12 17.65
C LYS A 173 -14.81 12.23 18.40
N ILE A 174 -13.76 12.74 17.77
CA ILE A 174 -12.43 12.92 18.39
C ILE A 174 -12.35 14.28 19.11
N GLY A 175 -13.07 15.28 18.60
CA GLY A 175 -13.10 16.64 19.15
C GLY A 175 -13.99 16.83 20.39
N ARG A 176 -14.67 15.76 20.80
CA ARG A 176 -15.44 15.70 22.04
C ARG A 176 -14.70 14.85 23.07
#